data_5bf827daf0f4b50b7b4bc3fd789b850e
#
_entry.id   5bf827daf0f4b50b7b4bc3fd789b850e
#
_cell.length_a   1.000
_cell.length_b   1.000
_cell.length_c   1.000
_cell.angle_alpha   90.00
_cell.angle_beta   90.00
_cell.angle_gamma   90.00
#
_symmetry.space_group_name_H-M   'P 1'
#
loop_
_entity.id
_entity.type
_entity.pdbx_description
1 polymer ?
#
loop_
_entity_poly.entity_id
_entity_poly.type
_entity_poly.pdbx_seq_one_letter_code
_entity_poly.pdbx_strand_id
1 'polypeptide(L)'
;MNLEHIVELRVRYDECDPMGFAHHANYMKYFEIARTDLYRARGGSYRDFEASGLFVVVANIQCRYHMPARYDDLLKIAVKIDRITEAKIEQSYIVLREDTKIASGEATLAVVDRDGKLQRIPDILRDPLEGP
;
A
#
# COMPACT_ATOMS: atom_id res chain seq x y z
N MET A 1 -15.40 -4.28 10.39
CA MET A 1 -15.01 -2.86 10.48
C MET A 1 -14.31 -2.44 9.20
N ASN A 2 -14.71 -1.31 8.66
CA ASN A 2 -14.12 -0.84 7.40
C ASN A 2 -12.87 -0.02 7.70
N LEU A 3 -11.68 -0.57 7.43
CA LEU A 3 -10.39 0.07 7.69
C LEU A 3 -9.82 0.65 6.40
N GLU A 4 -10.60 1.51 5.76
CA GLU A 4 -10.21 2.15 4.51
C GLU A 4 -9.50 3.48 4.77
N HIS A 5 -8.49 3.76 3.98
CA HIS A 5 -7.76 5.01 4.03
C HIS A 5 -7.50 5.48 2.59
N ILE A 6 -7.60 6.78 2.37
CA ILE A 6 -7.45 7.36 1.03
C ILE A 6 -6.31 8.36 1.04
N VAL A 7 -5.43 8.24 0.04
CA VAL A 7 -4.32 9.16 -0.19
C VAL A 7 -4.49 9.78 -1.56
N GLU A 8 -4.25 11.08 -1.67
CA GLU A 8 -4.20 11.76 -2.98
C GLU A 8 -2.74 11.91 -3.41
N LEU A 9 -2.49 11.68 -4.69
CA LEU A 9 -1.18 11.96 -5.28
C LEU A 9 -1.33 12.36 -6.74
N ARG A 10 -0.35 13.08 -7.25
CA ARG A 10 -0.29 13.45 -8.66
C ARG A 10 0.69 12.55 -9.39
N VAL A 11 0.32 12.11 -10.59
CA VAL A 11 1.23 11.37 -11.45
C VAL A 11 2.36 12.32 -11.86
N ARG A 12 3.60 11.92 -11.60
CA ARG A 12 4.78 12.73 -11.87
C ARG A 12 5.30 12.48 -13.28
N TYR A 13 6.00 13.48 -13.82
CA TYR A 13 6.53 13.39 -15.17
C TYR A 13 7.48 12.20 -15.33
N ASP A 14 8.32 11.96 -14.33
CA ASP A 14 9.29 10.87 -14.35
C ASP A 14 8.68 9.48 -14.14
N GLU A 15 7.37 9.43 -13.89
CA GLU A 15 6.64 8.16 -13.73
C GLU A 15 5.99 7.69 -15.02
N CYS A 16 6.08 8.49 -16.08
CA CYS A 16 5.40 8.20 -17.33
C CYS A 16 6.30 7.50 -18.35
N ASP A 17 5.68 6.62 -19.16
CA ASP A 17 6.34 5.96 -20.28
C ASP A 17 6.30 6.85 -21.54
N PRO A 18 6.88 6.40 -22.68
CA PRO A 18 6.89 7.21 -23.89
C PRO A 18 5.52 7.57 -24.44
N MET A 19 4.45 6.84 -24.07
CA MET A 19 3.09 7.17 -24.49
C MET A 19 2.43 8.21 -23.59
N GLY A 20 3.12 8.67 -22.54
CA GLY A 20 2.57 9.62 -21.60
C GLY A 20 1.69 9.00 -20.53
N PHE A 21 1.67 7.68 -20.44
CA PHE A 21 0.92 6.97 -19.41
C PHE A 21 1.82 6.65 -18.23
N ALA A 22 1.24 6.68 -17.01
CA ALA A 22 1.97 6.21 -15.83
C ALA A 22 2.43 4.78 -16.08
N HIS A 23 3.75 4.55 -15.95
CA HIS A 23 4.33 3.24 -16.18
C HIS A 23 3.74 2.24 -15.17
N HIS A 24 3.43 1.03 -15.64
CA HIS A 24 2.73 0.03 -14.82
C HIS A 24 3.40 -0.27 -13.48
N ALA A 25 4.72 -0.20 -13.41
CA ALA A 25 5.46 -0.48 -12.17
C ALA A 25 5.19 0.56 -11.07
N ASN A 26 4.76 1.76 -11.42
CA ASN A 26 4.51 2.81 -10.44
C ASN A 26 3.29 2.52 -9.56
N TYR A 27 2.37 1.67 -10.02
CA TYR A 27 1.20 1.33 -9.22
C TYR A 27 1.57 0.58 -7.94
N MET A 28 2.64 -0.20 -7.97
CA MET A 28 3.18 -0.85 -6.77
C MET A 28 3.65 0.20 -5.76
N LYS A 29 4.30 1.25 -6.25
CA LYS A 29 4.72 2.37 -5.43
C LYS A 29 3.53 3.14 -4.87
N TYR A 30 2.49 3.35 -5.67
CA TYR A 30 1.26 4.02 -5.21
C TYR A 30 0.61 3.23 -4.08
N PHE A 31 0.56 1.92 -4.20
CA PHE A 31 0.02 1.06 -3.14
C PHE A 31 0.85 1.17 -1.87
N GLU A 32 2.18 1.19 -2.00
CA GLU A 32 3.08 1.33 -0.86
C GLU A 32 2.88 2.67 -0.15
N ILE A 33 2.76 3.76 -0.92
CA ILE A 33 2.49 5.08 -0.36
C ILE A 33 1.20 5.05 0.45
N ALA A 34 0.15 4.43 -0.09
CA ALA A 34 -1.16 4.38 0.58
C ALA A 34 -1.11 3.59 1.88
N ARG A 35 -0.48 2.41 1.88
CA ARG A 35 -0.42 1.59 3.09
C ARG A 35 0.50 2.19 4.15
N THR A 36 1.57 2.83 3.74
CA THR A 36 2.48 3.52 4.65
C THR A 36 1.77 4.69 5.33
N ASP A 37 1.02 5.45 4.55
CA ASP A 37 0.26 6.58 5.06
C ASP A 37 -0.87 6.13 5.99
N LEU A 38 -1.53 5.02 5.68
CA LEU A 38 -2.53 4.43 6.56
C LEU A 38 -1.95 4.14 7.95
N TYR A 39 -0.79 3.49 8.00
CA TYR A 39 -0.14 3.15 9.26
C TYR A 39 0.20 4.42 10.05
N ARG A 40 0.79 5.41 9.38
CA ARG A 40 1.10 6.71 10.00
C ARG A 40 -0.14 7.41 10.52
N ALA A 41 -1.21 7.42 9.73
CA ALA A 41 -2.47 8.07 10.12
C ALA A 41 -3.11 7.42 11.34
N ARG A 42 -2.80 6.14 11.59
CA ARG A 42 -3.28 5.40 12.74
C ARG A 42 -2.33 5.48 13.93
N GLY A 43 -1.32 6.33 13.87
CA GLY A 43 -0.36 6.54 14.95
C GLY A 43 0.87 5.66 14.90
N GLY A 44 1.03 4.84 13.87
CA GLY A 44 2.21 4.01 13.68
C GLY A 44 3.38 4.77 13.11
N SER A 45 4.57 4.20 13.24
CA SER A 45 5.81 4.74 12.67
C SER A 45 6.62 3.59 12.11
N TYR A 46 6.80 3.56 10.80
CA TYR A 46 7.67 2.58 10.16
C TYR A 46 9.12 2.75 10.60
N ARG A 47 9.55 3.99 10.85
CA ARG A 47 10.89 4.24 11.36
C ARG A 47 11.12 3.51 12.69
N ASP A 48 10.18 3.62 13.61
CA ASP A 48 10.29 2.96 14.91
C ASP A 48 10.14 1.45 14.78
N PHE A 49 9.23 1.02 13.92
CA PHE A 49 9.03 -0.40 13.65
C PHE A 49 10.33 -1.03 13.14
N GLU A 50 10.96 -0.41 12.15
CA GLU A 50 12.21 -0.92 11.56
C GLU A 50 13.38 -0.80 12.53
N ALA A 51 13.39 0.19 13.39
CA ALA A 51 14.40 0.33 14.44
C ALA A 51 14.34 -0.85 15.42
N SER A 52 13.19 -1.49 15.58
CA SER A 52 13.06 -2.68 16.43
C SER A 52 13.69 -3.94 15.81
N GLY A 53 14.12 -3.86 14.55
CA GLY A 53 14.74 -4.98 13.84
C GLY A 53 13.76 -5.83 13.05
N LEU A 54 12.56 -5.33 12.84
CA LEU A 54 11.51 -6.01 12.06
C LEU A 54 11.21 -5.20 10.80
N PHE A 55 10.82 -5.91 9.74
CA PHE A 55 10.56 -5.30 8.44
C PHE A 55 9.31 -5.91 7.81
N VAL A 56 8.50 -5.06 7.20
CA VAL A 56 7.36 -5.51 6.41
C VAL A 56 7.87 -5.84 5.00
N VAL A 57 7.53 -7.04 4.52
CA VAL A 57 7.88 -7.47 3.17
C VAL A 57 6.62 -7.83 2.41
N VAL A 58 6.66 -7.67 1.09
CA VAL A 58 5.56 -8.06 0.20
C VAL A 58 5.75 -9.51 -0.18
N ALA A 59 4.83 -10.37 0.26
CA ALA A 59 4.85 -11.78 -0.08
C ALA A 59 4.14 -12.06 -1.40
N ASN A 60 3.12 -11.26 -1.72
CA ASN A 60 2.36 -11.39 -2.96
C ASN A 60 1.74 -10.04 -3.28
N ILE A 61 1.70 -9.69 -4.56
CA ILE A 61 1.04 -8.47 -5.01
C ILE A 61 0.47 -8.68 -6.39
N GLN A 62 -0.74 -8.17 -6.61
CA GLN A 62 -1.43 -8.23 -7.89
C GLN A 62 -1.96 -6.86 -8.23
N CYS A 63 -1.98 -6.54 -9.51
CA CYS A 63 -2.55 -5.30 -9.98
C CYS A 63 -3.26 -5.54 -11.31
N ARG A 64 -4.48 -5.01 -11.42
CA ARG A 64 -5.25 -4.97 -12.66
C ARG A 64 -5.28 -3.54 -13.14
N TYR A 65 -5.01 -3.34 -14.42
CA TYR A 65 -4.98 -2.04 -15.05
C TYR A 65 -6.25 -1.89 -15.88
N HIS A 66 -7.12 -0.96 -15.50
CA HIS A 66 -8.41 -0.77 -16.14
C HIS A 66 -8.38 0.35 -17.17
N MET A 67 -7.77 1.48 -16.80
CA MET A 67 -7.63 2.67 -17.63
C MET A 67 -6.26 3.29 -17.41
N PRO A 68 -5.66 3.93 -18.41
CA PRO A 68 -4.36 4.58 -18.20
C PRO A 68 -4.50 5.86 -17.39
N ALA A 69 -3.53 6.11 -16.52
CA ALA A 69 -3.33 7.41 -15.90
C ALA A 69 -2.25 8.16 -16.68
N ARG A 70 -2.33 9.47 -16.69
CA ARG A 70 -1.43 10.33 -17.46
C ARG A 70 -0.70 11.29 -16.54
N TYR A 71 0.36 11.89 -17.03
CA TYR A 71 1.09 12.93 -16.31
C TYR A 71 0.11 13.98 -15.77
N ASP A 72 0.35 14.37 -14.54
CA ASP A 72 -0.38 15.41 -13.81
C ASP A 72 -1.81 15.04 -13.40
N ASP A 73 -2.26 13.84 -13.70
CA ASP A 73 -3.54 13.36 -13.17
C ASP A 73 -3.49 13.31 -11.65
N LEU A 74 -4.56 13.79 -11.00
CA LEU A 74 -4.73 13.65 -9.57
C LEU A 74 -5.43 12.33 -9.28
N LEU A 75 -4.75 11.45 -8.59
CA LEU A 75 -5.25 10.12 -8.26
C LEU A 75 -5.58 10.02 -6.78
N LYS A 76 -6.62 9.25 -6.48
CA LYS A 76 -6.93 8.82 -5.11
C LYS A 76 -6.62 7.34 -5.01
N ILE A 77 -5.82 6.98 -4.03
CA ILE A 77 -5.47 5.59 -3.77
C ILE A 77 -6.17 5.20 -2.47
N ALA A 78 -7.14 4.31 -2.58
CA ALA A 78 -7.84 3.77 -1.42
C ALA A 78 -7.19 2.46 -1.03
N VAL A 79 -6.80 2.32 0.22
CA VAL A 79 -6.27 1.08 0.78
C VAL A 79 -7.20 0.58 1.87
N LYS A 80 -7.42 -0.71 1.89
CA LYS A 80 -8.30 -1.35 2.86
C LYS A 80 -7.58 -2.56 3.44
N ILE A 81 -7.66 -2.72 4.77
CA ILE A 81 -7.19 -3.93 5.43
C ILE A 81 -8.32 -4.96 5.34
N ASP A 82 -8.08 -6.04 4.61
CA ASP A 82 -9.07 -7.09 4.45
C ASP A 82 -9.00 -8.12 5.58
N ARG A 83 -7.78 -8.43 6.02
CA ARG A 83 -7.58 -9.45 7.05
C ARG A 83 -6.19 -9.32 7.65
N ILE A 84 -6.11 -9.54 8.97
CA ILE A 84 -4.84 -9.68 9.68
C ILE A 84 -4.87 -11.03 10.41
N THR A 85 -3.89 -11.88 10.11
CA THR A 85 -3.71 -13.16 10.80
C THR A 85 -2.45 -13.07 11.65
N GLU A 86 -2.05 -14.16 12.29
CA GLU A 86 -0.77 -14.19 13.00
C GLU A 86 0.42 -13.97 12.08
N ALA A 87 0.31 -14.41 10.83
CA ALA A 87 1.44 -14.46 9.90
C ALA A 87 1.34 -13.46 8.75
N LYS A 88 0.15 -12.89 8.48
CA LYS A 88 -0.08 -12.11 7.26
C LYS A 88 -0.98 -10.92 7.51
N ILE A 89 -0.79 -9.89 6.67
CA ILE A 89 -1.71 -8.78 6.52
C ILE A 89 -2.16 -8.80 5.06
N GLU A 90 -3.47 -8.90 4.84
CA GLU A 90 -4.04 -8.87 3.49
C GLU A 90 -4.70 -7.53 3.26
N GLN A 91 -4.35 -6.88 2.16
CA GLN A 91 -4.82 -5.55 1.81
C GLN A 91 -5.32 -5.51 0.37
N SER A 92 -6.26 -4.62 0.11
CA SER A 92 -6.73 -4.33 -1.24
C SER A 92 -6.62 -2.83 -1.51
N TYR A 93 -6.49 -2.49 -2.80
CA TYR A 93 -6.25 -1.12 -3.25
C TYR A 93 -7.12 -0.80 -4.45
N ILE A 94 -7.57 0.44 -4.52
CA ILE A 94 -8.25 0.97 -5.70
C ILE A 94 -7.62 2.31 -6.04
N VAL A 95 -7.26 2.49 -7.30
CA VAL A 95 -6.75 3.76 -7.82
C VAL A 95 -7.88 4.41 -8.63
N LEU A 96 -8.24 5.64 -8.26
CA LEU A 96 -9.33 6.37 -8.89
C LEU A 96 -8.81 7.71 -9.44
N ARG A 97 -9.30 8.08 -10.62
CA ARG A 97 -9.23 9.45 -11.11
C ARG A 97 -10.67 9.95 -11.16
N GLU A 98 -11.02 10.85 -10.24
CA GLU A 98 -12.42 11.22 -10.00
C GLU A 98 -13.22 9.95 -9.71
N ASP A 99 -14.24 9.62 -10.48
CA ASP A 99 -15.05 8.42 -10.28
C ASP A 99 -14.61 7.25 -11.15
N THR A 100 -13.55 7.42 -11.94
CA THR A 100 -13.07 6.39 -12.87
C THR A 100 -12.05 5.50 -12.21
N LYS A 101 -12.31 4.20 -12.21
CA LYS A 101 -11.36 3.21 -11.70
C LYS A 101 -10.20 3.06 -12.69
N ILE A 102 -9.01 3.41 -12.25
CA ILE A 102 -7.78 3.33 -13.06
C ILE A 102 -7.13 1.96 -12.89
N ALA A 103 -7.03 1.50 -11.64
CA ALA A 103 -6.42 0.21 -11.33
C ALA A 103 -6.99 -0.32 -10.03
N SER A 104 -6.82 -1.61 -9.81
CA SER A 104 -7.16 -2.25 -8.55
C SER A 104 -6.09 -3.30 -8.23
N GLY A 105 -5.90 -3.59 -6.95
CA GLY A 105 -4.88 -4.54 -6.58
C GLY A 105 -5.08 -5.14 -5.21
N GLU A 106 -4.25 -6.12 -4.92
CA GLU A 106 -4.23 -6.81 -3.63
C GLU A 106 -2.79 -7.07 -3.26
N ALA A 107 -2.50 -7.06 -1.98
CA ALA A 107 -1.17 -7.41 -1.48
C ALA A 107 -1.30 -8.26 -0.22
N THR A 108 -0.39 -9.21 -0.10
CA THR A 108 -0.19 -9.97 1.13
C THR A 108 1.16 -9.57 1.68
N LEU A 109 1.17 -9.08 2.92
CA LEU A 109 2.37 -8.64 3.60
C LEU A 109 2.74 -9.61 4.70
N ALA A 110 4.02 -9.73 4.96
CA ALA A 110 4.55 -10.53 6.05
C ALA A 110 5.60 -9.71 6.81
N VAL A 111 6.03 -10.19 7.95
CA VAL A 111 7.07 -9.53 8.76
C VAL A 111 8.27 -10.47 8.86
N VAL A 112 9.44 -9.91 8.68
CA VAL A 112 10.71 -10.64 8.81
C VAL A 112 11.63 -9.90 9.77
N ASP A 113 12.62 -10.60 10.31
CA ASP A 113 13.71 -9.99 11.08
C ASP A 113 14.87 -9.61 10.14
N ARG A 114 15.99 -9.16 10.71
CA ARG A 114 17.16 -8.73 9.94
C ARG A 114 17.81 -9.86 9.15
N ASP A 115 17.58 -11.11 9.55
CA ASP A 115 18.09 -12.29 8.84
C ASP A 115 17.11 -12.78 7.77
N GLY A 116 15.98 -12.08 7.59
CA GLY A 116 14.96 -12.47 6.64
C GLY A 116 14.04 -13.57 7.15
N LYS A 117 14.09 -13.88 8.44
CA LYS A 117 13.29 -14.94 9.02
C LYS A 117 11.90 -14.45 9.36
N LEU A 118 10.87 -15.23 8.97
CA LEU A 118 9.48 -14.89 9.20
C LEU A 118 9.17 -14.75 10.69
N GLN A 119 8.41 -13.72 11.01
CA GLN A 119 7.97 -13.39 12.35
C GLN A 119 6.46 -13.30 12.39
N ARG A 120 5.88 -13.45 13.56
CA ARG A 120 4.47 -13.16 13.79
C ARG A 120 4.25 -11.66 13.61
N ILE A 121 3.04 -11.29 13.22
CA ILE A 121 2.68 -9.86 13.13
C ILE A 121 2.67 -9.30 14.55
N PRO A 122 3.59 -8.39 14.91
CA PRO A 122 3.67 -7.89 16.27
C PRO A 122 2.59 -6.84 16.56
N ASP A 123 2.31 -6.65 17.84
CA ASP A 123 1.26 -5.71 18.27
C ASP A 123 1.56 -4.28 17.83
N ILE A 124 2.83 -3.88 17.79
CA ILE A 124 3.21 -2.55 17.34
C ILE A 124 2.72 -2.26 15.89
N LEU A 125 2.62 -3.28 15.08
CA LEU A 125 2.09 -3.16 13.73
C LEU A 125 0.59 -3.44 13.70
N ARG A 126 0.16 -4.47 14.41
CA ARG A 126 -1.23 -4.93 14.41
C ARG A 126 -2.19 -3.91 15.00
N ASP A 127 -1.86 -3.35 16.17
CA ASP A 127 -2.78 -2.49 16.91
C ASP A 127 -3.23 -1.26 16.11
N PRO A 128 -2.31 -0.49 15.49
CA PRO A 128 -2.75 0.63 14.66
C PRO A 128 -3.57 0.19 13.45
N LEU A 129 -3.25 -0.94 12.85
CA LEU A 129 -3.93 -1.40 11.63
C LEU A 129 -5.31 -2.01 11.89
N GLU A 130 -5.53 -2.60 13.05
CA GLU A 130 -6.85 -3.12 13.42
C GLU A 130 -7.84 -1.99 13.73
N GLY A 131 -7.31 -0.83 14.10
CA GLY A 131 -8.09 0.33 14.39
C GLY A 131 -8.72 0.30 15.78
N PRO A 132 -9.48 1.33 16.13
CA PRO A 132 -10.14 1.40 17.42
C PRO A 132 -11.27 0.40 17.56
#